data_93a9bc5d9b594a37a74b1069dd359668
#
_entry.id   93a9bc5d9b594a37a74b1069dd359668
#
_cell.length_a   1.000
_cell.length_b   1.000
_cell.length_c   1.000
_cell.angle_alpha   90.00
_cell.angle_beta   90.00
_cell.angle_gamma   90.00
#
_symmetry.space_group_name_H-M   'P 1'
#
loop_
_entity.id
_entity.type
_entity.pdbx_description
1 polymer ?
#
loop_
_entity_poly.entity_id
_entity_poly.type
_entity_poly.pdbx_seq_one_letter_code
_entity_poly.pdbx_strand_id
1 'polypeptide(L)'
;GTAQTITGADLVTRVQRSTESTSGGLSKWLTGTDESGLSDPFTVPLGHDLQPGGVSQFSITIPADELPLNSTDQWGPRGVSVALATQDVSLAQDRSILVWDSGASVSPLRMTVFLPVTASAQEMAVLSGPHTQERTEALSRIHNRVLGLVSMAGDGVVAAVDPALVEALGVTTASLEQAARNNGSQPSSPDAVSQAPQSTDSSASSPPTAPATTPPSASATPSPQPGGSATASPSGKAPQVSNEVIQLSAALARAIHSDSLVALPWGDSDTAALAHLQQTSLIETAARRTQESVIVKAGAPTSVSWLASSVADATTVSALAQPDSTIIASPESLPPSDELTYTPSGLGASGDHAVLIPEQSLSGALTGEDAKPTASDQGTPTTQSAQATALDTRQLLRSDSAILARQAPALERDIVVAMPRQAASAVQSSVVRERVAALRSVPWTQSQSLSALQERAQQEVSAVAEG
;
A
#
# COMPACT_ATOMS: atom_id res chain seq x y z
N GLY A 1 20.85 -5.45 -24.05
CA GLY A 1 20.61 -5.62 -25.49
C GLY A 1 21.87 -5.98 -26.23
N THR A 2 21.79 -6.86 -27.20
CA THR A 2 22.91 -7.24 -28.03
C THR A 2 23.07 -6.28 -29.21
N ALA A 3 24.31 -6.16 -29.72
CA ALA A 3 24.61 -5.43 -30.95
C ALA A 3 24.32 -6.27 -32.21
N GLN A 4 23.86 -7.52 -32.06
CA GLN A 4 23.63 -8.46 -33.15
C GLN A 4 22.18 -8.94 -33.12
N THR A 5 21.64 -9.30 -34.29
CA THR A 5 20.35 -10.00 -34.41
C THR A 5 20.44 -11.38 -33.75
N ILE A 6 19.48 -11.71 -32.93
CA ILE A 6 19.34 -13.04 -32.33
C ILE A 6 18.36 -13.83 -33.20
N THR A 7 18.80 -14.95 -33.75
CA THR A 7 18.01 -15.85 -34.61
C THR A 7 17.83 -17.20 -33.93
N GLY A 8 16.70 -17.86 -34.17
CA GLY A 8 16.44 -19.23 -33.69
C GLY A 8 16.48 -19.34 -32.16
N ALA A 9 15.96 -18.30 -31.46
CA ALA A 9 15.92 -18.32 -30.02
C ALA A 9 14.69 -19.06 -29.49
N ASP A 10 14.88 -19.70 -28.36
CA ASP A 10 13.85 -20.38 -27.58
C ASP A 10 13.63 -19.66 -26.25
N LEU A 11 12.38 -19.70 -25.77
CA LEU A 11 12.01 -19.33 -24.40
C LEU A 11 11.97 -20.59 -23.55
N VAL A 12 12.83 -20.64 -22.55
CA VAL A 12 12.99 -21.79 -21.65
C VAL A 12 12.45 -21.42 -20.28
N THR A 13 11.35 -22.06 -19.88
CA THR A 13 10.71 -21.82 -18.58
C THR A 13 10.97 -23.01 -17.66
N ARG A 14 11.33 -22.72 -16.40
CA ARG A 14 11.49 -23.71 -15.34
C ARG A 14 10.82 -23.24 -14.06
N VAL A 15 10.33 -24.18 -13.26
CA VAL A 15 9.67 -23.94 -11.99
C VAL A 15 10.34 -24.76 -10.90
N GLN A 16 10.51 -24.21 -9.71
CA GLN A 16 11.03 -24.96 -8.56
C GLN A 16 10.14 -26.15 -8.24
N ARG A 17 10.75 -27.32 -8.00
CA ARG A 17 10.04 -28.55 -7.62
C ARG A 17 9.55 -28.52 -6.18
N SER A 18 10.22 -27.79 -5.31
CA SER A 18 9.86 -27.59 -3.91
C SER A 18 9.34 -26.19 -3.65
N THR A 19 8.57 -26.05 -2.60
CA THR A 19 8.06 -24.76 -2.11
C THR A 19 9.14 -24.08 -1.28
N GLU A 20 9.31 -22.77 -1.46
CA GLU A 20 10.11 -21.96 -0.57
C GLU A 20 9.43 -21.85 0.81
N SER A 21 10.23 -21.91 1.86
CA SER A 21 9.75 -21.94 3.23
C SER A 21 10.10 -20.71 4.05
N THR A 22 10.95 -19.83 3.48
CA THR A 22 11.41 -18.60 4.15
C THR A 22 11.43 -17.40 3.20
N SER A 23 11.19 -16.22 3.72
CA SER A 23 11.31 -14.95 2.97
C SER A 23 12.72 -14.74 2.45
N GLY A 24 13.74 -15.14 3.23
CA GLY A 24 15.13 -15.09 2.77
C GLY A 24 15.43 -16.02 1.59
N GLY A 25 14.71 -17.16 1.49
CA GLY A 25 14.77 -18.05 0.33
C GLY A 25 14.20 -17.38 -0.91
N LEU A 26 13.06 -16.69 -0.80
CA LEU A 26 12.47 -15.93 -1.90
C LEU A 26 13.37 -14.82 -2.40
N SER A 27 13.96 -14.04 -1.49
CA SER A 27 14.89 -12.96 -1.87
C SER A 27 16.14 -13.51 -2.56
N LYS A 28 16.70 -14.61 -2.07
CA LYS A 28 17.81 -15.31 -2.73
C LYS A 28 17.44 -15.87 -4.09
N TRP A 29 16.21 -16.35 -4.24
CA TRP A 29 15.71 -16.80 -5.53
C TRP A 29 15.64 -15.65 -6.54
N LEU A 30 15.03 -14.53 -6.18
CA LEU A 30 14.87 -13.38 -7.09
C LEU A 30 16.20 -12.76 -7.52
N THR A 31 17.20 -12.76 -6.62
CA THR A 31 18.52 -12.16 -6.89
C THR A 31 19.61 -13.16 -7.26
N GLY A 32 19.33 -14.44 -7.08
CA GLY A 32 20.32 -15.49 -7.22
C GLY A 32 20.50 -15.99 -8.63
N THR A 33 21.50 -16.85 -8.78
CA THR A 33 21.79 -17.56 -10.03
C THR A 33 21.65 -19.08 -9.88
N ASP A 34 21.24 -19.55 -8.69
CA ASP A 34 21.09 -20.98 -8.41
C ASP A 34 19.90 -21.56 -9.20
N GLU A 35 20.16 -22.62 -9.96
CA GLU A 35 19.17 -23.36 -10.73
C GLU A 35 18.89 -24.75 -10.14
N SER A 36 19.39 -25.02 -8.95
CA SER A 36 19.13 -26.30 -8.27
C SER A 36 17.64 -26.47 -7.95
N GLY A 37 17.16 -27.71 -8.05
CA GLY A 37 15.77 -28.05 -7.72
C GLY A 37 14.73 -27.58 -8.72
N LEU A 38 15.12 -27.10 -9.91
CA LEU A 38 14.20 -26.72 -10.97
C LEU A 38 13.60 -27.95 -11.69
N SER A 39 12.43 -27.74 -12.29
CA SER A 39 11.78 -28.70 -13.18
C SER A 39 12.60 -28.93 -14.46
N ASP A 40 12.24 -29.95 -15.21
CA ASP A 40 12.66 -30.04 -16.59
C ASP A 40 12.22 -28.78 -17.35
N PRO A 41 12.99 -28.35 -18.37
CA PRO A 41 12.69 -27.14 -19.10
C PRO A 41 11.44 -27.31 -19.97
N PHE A 42 10.51 -26.37 -19.87
CA PHE A 42 9.45 -26.19 -20.85
C PHE A 42 9.94 -25.19 -21.89
N THR A 43 10.12 -25.65 -23.14
CA THR A 43 10.75 -24.84 -24.19
C THR A 43 9.76 -24.52 -25.28
N VAL A 44 9.69 -23.25 -25.65
CA VAL A 44 8.84 -22.74 -26.74
C VAL A 44 9.69 -21.87 -27.67
N PRO A 45 9.68 -22.14 -29.00
CA PRO A 45 10.36 -21.27 -29.95
C PRO A 45 9.81 -19.82 -29.88
N LEU A 46 10.68 -18.81 -29.90
CA LEU A 46 10.27 -17.42 -29.95
C LEU A 46 9.52 -17.09 -31.27
N GLY A 47 9.81 -17.83 -32.33
CA GLY A 47 9.10 -17.77 -33.59
C GLY A 47 9.48 -16.60 -34.53
N HIS A 48 10.35 -15.71 -34.09
CA HIS A 48 10.86 -14.59 -34.88
C HIS A 48 12.23 -14.12 -34.38
N ASP A 49 12.95 -13.42 -35.24
CA ASP A 49 14.26 -12.88 -34.91
C ASP A 49 14.15 -11.61 -34.08
N LEU A 50 15.02 -11.45 -33.09
CA LEU A 50 15.15 -10.23 -32.30
C LEU A 50 16.23 -9.32 -32.91
N GLN A 51 15.81 -8.14 -33.38
CA GLN A 51 16.72 -7.15 -33.91
C GLN A 51 17.46 -6.41 -32.77
N PRO A 52 18.66 -5.87 -33.04
CA PRO A 52 19.36 -5.05 -32.05
C PRO A 52 18.50 -3.89 -31.54
N GLY A 53 18.37 -3.79 -30.20
CA GLY A 53 17.52 -2.79 -29.55
C GLY A 53 16.01 -3.01 -29.71
N GLY A 54 15.59 -4.09 -30.39
CA GLY A 54 14.17 -4.46 -30.53
C GLY A 54 13.57 -4.96 -29.24
N VAL A 55 12.26 -4.80 -29.11
CA VAL A 55 11.45 -5.35 -28.02
C VAL A 55 10.40 -6.27 -28.63
N SER A 56 10.23 -7.46 -28.03
CA SER A 56 9.20 -8.41 -28.41
C SER A 56 8.38 -8.83 -27.20
N GLN A 57 7.07 -8.95 -27.38
CA GLN A 57 6.17 -9.51 -26.39
C GLN A 57 5.92 -10.98 -26.73
N PHE A 58 5.89 -11.81 -25.72
CA PHE A 58 5.56 -13.22 -25.84
C PHE A 58 4.55 -13.65 -24.76
N SER A 59 3.88 -14.76 -25.04
CA SER A 59 3.01 -15.42 -24.06
C SER A 59 3.30 -16.93 -24.12
N ILE A 60 3.49 -17.53 -22.96
CA ILE A 60 3.73 -18.95 -22.82
C ILE A 60 2.57 -19.55 -22.03
N THR A 61 1.97 -20.62 -22.55
CA THR A 61 0.99 -21.42 -21.82
C THR A 61 1.62 -22.77 -21.50
N ILE A 62 1.79 -23.09 -20.23
CA ILE A 62 2.31 -24.36 -19.78
C ILE A 62 1.15 -25.21 -19.28
N PRO A 63 0.94 -26.42 -19.82
CA PRO A 63 -0.06 -27.36 -19.31
C PRO A 63 0.17 -27.65 -17.81
N ALA A 64 -0.92 -27.80 -17.06
CA ALA A 64 -0.83 -27.98 -15.60
C ALA A 64 -0.13 -29.29 -15.21
N ASP A 65 -0.20 -30.32 -16.03
CA ASP A 65 0.44 -31.61 -15.86
C ASP A 65 1.95 -31.60 -16.13
N GLU A 66 2.43 -30.55 -16.79
CA GLU A 66 3.89 -30.31 -16.99
C GLU A 66 4.50 -29.51 -15.82
N LEU A 67 3.68 -28.95 -14.95
CA LEU A 67 4.16 -28.23 -13.78
C LEU A 67 4.43 -29.20 -12.61
N PRO A 68 5.48 -28.98 -11.80
CA PRO A 68 5.81 -29.84 -10.66
C PRO A 68 4.88 -29.59 -9.45
N LEU A 69 3.55 -29.56 -9.67
CA LEU A 69 2.52 -29.22 -8.68
C LEU A 69 1.73 -30.46 -8.26
N ASN A 70 2.44 -31.49 -7.75
CA ASN A 70 1.89 -32.83 -7.58
C ASN A 70 1.36 -33.16 -6.18
N SER A 71 1.61 -32.33 -5.17
CA SER A 71 1.23 -32.60 -3.79
C SER A 71 0.55 -31.41 -3.16
N THR A 72 -0.68 -31.60 -2.69
CA THR A 72 -1.48 -30.55 -2.00
C THR A 72 -0.78 -30.02 -0.75
N ASP A 73 0.05 -30.85 -0.10
CA ASP A 73 0.79 -30.43 1.10
C ASP A 73 1.94 -29.47 0.78
N GLN A 74 2.31 -29.37 -0.49
CA GLN A 74 3.38 -28.50 -0.96
C GLN A 74 2.85 -27.23 -1.65
N TRP A 75 1.68 -26.78 -1.29
CA TRP A 75 1.15 -25.49 -1.74
C TRP A 75 2.05 -24.32 -1.27
N GLY A 76 1.98 -23.16 -1.93
CA GLY A 76 2.73 -21.97 -1.57
C GLY A 76 3.68 -21.49 -2.66
N PRO A 77 4.68 -20.66 -2.32
CA PRO A 77 5.53 -20.00 -3.30
C PRO A 77 6.56 -20.95 -3.93
N ARG A 78 6.75 -20.76 -5.23
CA ARG A 78 7.78 -21.43 -6.03
C ARG A 78 8.44 -20.46 -6.97
N GLY A 79 9.73 -20.54 -7.10
CA GLY A 79 10.47 -19.76 -8.07
C GLY A 79 10.13 -20.18 -9.49
N VAL A 80 10.00 -19.19 -10.37
CA VAL A 80 9.86 -19.35 -11.82
C VAL A 80 11.01 -18.65 -12.50
N SER A 81 11.65 -19.32 -13.44
CA SER A 81 12.73 -18.76 -14.27
C SER A 81 12.31 -18.82 -15.72
N VAL A 82 12.50 -17.73 -16.46
CA VAL A 82 12.33 -17.66 -17.90
C VAL A 82 13.64 -17.19 -18.52
N ALA A 83 14.19 -18.01 -19.42
CA ALA A 83 15.43 -17.70 -20.12
C ALA A 83 15.19 -17.59 -21.62
N LEU A 84 15.88 -16.66 -22.26
CA LEU A 84 16.07 -16.64 -23.70
C LEU A 84 17.34 -17.41 -24.02
N ALA A 85 17.24 -18.48 -24.78
CA ALA A 85 18.37 -19.36 -25.11
C ALA A 85 18.50 -19.57 -26.61
N THR A 86 19.71 -19.84 -27.06
CA THR A 86 20.02 -20.31 -28.43
C THR A 86 21.01 -21.48 -28.33
N GLN A 87 20.70 -22.61 -28.94
CA GLN A 87 21.59 -23.78 -28.97
C GLN A 87 22.19 -24.11 -27.60
N ASP A 88 21.37 -24.21 -26.57
CA ASP A 88 21.73 -24.49 -25.16
C ASP A 88 22.52 -23.38 -24.43
N VAL A 89 22.71 -22.21 -25.04
CA VAL A 89 23.33 -21.06 -24.38
C VAL A 89 22.26 -20.08 -23.93
N SER A 90 22.18 -19.86 -22.64
CA SER A 90 21.30 -18.81 -22.07
C SER A 90 21.87 -17.43 -22.38
N LEU A 91 21.12 -16.62 -23.11
CA LEU A 91 21.48 -15.24 -23.48
C LEU A 91 21.02 -14.23 -22.45
N ALA A 92 19.87 -14.49 -21.84
CA ALA A 92 19.28 -13.66 -20.79
C ALA A 92 18.34 -14.53 -19.94
N GLN A 93 18.18 -14.18 -18.69
CA GLN A 93 17.29 -14.87 -17.77
C GLN A 93 16.62 -13.84 -16.87
N ASP A 94 15.36 -14.09 -16.58
CA ASP A 94 14.60 -13.37 -15.57
C ASP A 94 13.93 -14.34 -14.61
N ARG A 95 13.67 -13.90 -13.38
CA ARG A 95 13.10 -14.70 -12.31
C ARG A 95 11.91 -14.00 -11.68
N SER A 96 10.90 -14.77 -11.35
CA SER A 96 9.73 -14.32 -10.60
C SER A 96 9.25 -15.43 -9.68
N ILE A 97 8.11 -15.24 -9.03
CA ILE A 97 7.53 -16.18 -8.08
C ILE A 97 6.11 -16.52 -8.53
N LEU A 98 5.82 -17.81 -8.53
CA LEU A 98 4.46 -18.36 -8.64
C LEU A 98 3.99 -18.76 -7.24
N VAL A 99 2.80 -18.34 -6.83
CA VAL A 99 2.16 -18.87 -5.62
C VAL A 99 1.09 -19.87 -6.04
N TRP A 100 1.35 -21.13 -5.73
CA TRP A 100 0.40 -22.21 -6.01
C TRP A 100 -0.53 -22.42 -4.83
N ASP A 101 -1.83 -22.25 -5.07
CA ASP A 101 -2.90 -22.59 -4.13
C ASP A 101 -3.48 -23.97 -4.50
N SER A 102 -3.28 -24.94 -3.63
CA SER A 102 -3.84 -26.30 -3.81
C SER A 102 -5.24 -26.46 -3.22
N GLY A 103 -5.82 -25.39 -2.64
CA GLY A 103 -7.06 -25.47 -1.87
C GLY A 103 -6.90 -26.14 -0.49
N ALA A 104 -5.68 -26.25 0.02
CA ALA A 104 -5.44 -26.78 1.37
C ALA A 104 -6.16 -25.92 2.43
N SER A 105 -6.83 -26.57 3.36
CA SER A 105 -7.49 -25.86 4.46
C SER A 105 -6.45 -25.40 5.47
N VAL A 106 -6.42 -24.09 5.70
CA VAL A 106 -5.57 -23.45 6.72
C VAL A 106 -6.40 -22.44 7.52
N SER A 107 -6.05 -22.24 8.78
CA SER A 107 -6.62 -21.15 9.56
C SER A 107 -6.14 -19.82 8.98
N PRO A 108 -7.03 -18.90 8.61
CA PRO A 108 -6.62 -17.65 7.99
C PRO A 108 -5.83 -16.77 8.97
N LEU A 109 -4.82 -16.09 8.45
CA LEU A 109 -4.10 -15.04 9.15
C LEU A 109 -5.00 -13.81 9.26
N ARG A 110 -5.33 -13.39 10.48
CA ARG A 110 -6.04 -12.13 10.72
C ARG A 110 -5.04 -10.99 10.53
N MET A 111 -5.30 -10.12 9.57
CA MET A 111 -4.33 -9.11 9.13
C MET A 111 -4.86 -7.69 9.30
N THR A 112 -4.07 -6.85 9.95
CA THR A 112 -4.28 -5.40 10.03
C THR A 112 -3.07 -4.69 9.42
N VAL A 113 -3.34 -3.79 8.47
CA VAL A 113 -2.31 -3.02 7.75
C VAL A 113 -2.34 -1.58 8.23
N PHE A 114 -1.22 -1.06 8.73
CA PHE A 114 -1.07 0.35 9.10
C PHE A 114 -0.34 1.11 8.01
N LEU A 115 -0.95 2.19 7.54
CA LEU A 115 -0.39 3.10 6.54
C LEU A 115 -0.10 4.45 7.18
N PRO A 116 1.17 4.89 7.26
CA PRO A 116 1.49 6.22 7.75
C PRO A 116 1.11 7.27 6.71
N VAL A 117 0.41 8.30 7.16
CA VAL A 117 0.01 9.46 6.36
C VAL A 117 0.72 10.67 6.94
N THR A 118 1.97 10.80 6.59
CA THR A 118 2.89 11.82 7.10
C THR A 118 3.55 12.57 5.95
N ALA A 119 4.24 13.65 6.26
CA ALA A 119 5.05 14.42 5.34
C ALA A 119 6.49 14.51 5.84
N SER A 120 7.44 14.57 4.91
CA SER A 120 8.82 14.87 5.28
C SER A 120 8.95 16.30 5.82
N ALA A 121 10.01 16.56 6.60
CA ALA A 121 10.29 17.90 7.09
C ALA A 121 10.41 18.92 5.95
N GLN A 122 10.95 18.51 4.80
CA GLN A 122 11.05 19.35 3.61
C GLN A 122 9.67 19.65 3.02
N GLU A 123 8.78 18.67 2.92
CA GLU A 123 7.39 18.90 2.47
C GLU A 123 6.67 19.86 3.40
N MET A 124 6.78 19.68 4.72
CA MET A 124 6.16 20.57 5.70
C MET A 124 6.74 22.00 5.64
N ALA A 125 8.03 22.15 5.40
CA ALA A 125 8.65 23.46 5.19
C ALA A 125 8.09 24.16 3.96
N VAL A 126 7.90 23.44 2.85
CA VAL A 126 7.29 23.98 1.62
C VAL A 126 5.81 24.34 1.86
N LEU A 127 5.04 23.50 2.54
CA LEU A 127 3.63 23.75 2.86
C LEU A 127 3.45 24.98 3.76
N SER A 128 4.39 25.23 4.67
CA SER A 128 4.39 26.38 5.59
C SER A 128 5.02 27.64 4.98
N GLY A 129 5.67 27.52 3.84
CA GLY A 129 6.41 28.60 3.19
C GLY A 129 5.52 29.61 2.45
N PRO A 130 6.15 30.59 1.77
CA PRO A 130 5.43 31.61 1.01
C PRO A 130 4.66 31.02 -0.16
N HIS A 131 3.64 31.74 -0.64
CA HIS A 131 2.84 31.33 -1.80
C HIS A 131 3.63 31.47 -3.10
N THR A 132 4.28 30.38 -3.51
CA THR A 132 5.04 30.26 -4.75
C THR A 132 4.37 29.23 -5.66
N GLN A 133 4.78 29.18 -6.93
CA GLN A 133 4.35 28.12 -7.86
C GLN A 133 4.81 26.74 -7.36
N GLU A 134 6.05 26.65 -6.87
CA GLU A 134 6.60 25.41 -6.30
C GLU A 134 5.74 24.88 -5.13
N ARG A 135 5.27 25.78 -4.23
CA ARG A 135 4.34 25.40 -3.18
C ARG A 135 3.03 24.87 -3.74
N THR A 136 2.49 25.48 -4.78
CA THR A 136 1.23 25.03 -5.40
C THR A 136 1.36 23.64 -6.00
N GLU A 137 2.47 23.36 -6.70
CA GLU A 137 2.75 22.05 -7.27
C GLU A 137 2.98 20.99 -6.19
N ALA A 138 3.73 21.34 -5.12
CA ALA A 138 3.93 20.47 -3.97
C ALA A 138 2.61 20.17 -3.24
N LEU A 139 1.75 21.17 -3.06
CA LEU A 139 0.42 21.03 -2.46
C LEU A 139 -0.42 19.99 -3.20
N SER A 140 -0.57 20.11 -4.51
CA SER A 140 -1.34 19.14 -5.32
C SER A 140 -0.75 17.73 -5.24
N ARG A 141 0.57 17.60 -5.31
CA ARG A 141 1.26 16.31 -5.25
C ARG A 141 1.06 15.62 -3.88
N ILE A 142 1.26 16.37 -2.79
CA ILE A 142 1.09 15.87 -1.42
C ILE A 142 -0.39 15.54 -1.18
N HIS A 143 -1.30 16.41 -1.62
CA HIS A 143 -2.74 16.21 -1.50
C HIS A 143 -3.19 14.90 -2.16
N ASN A 144 -2.77 14.65 -3.41
CA ASN A 144 -3.10 13.43 -4.13
C ASN A 144 -2.55 12.18 -3.44
N ARG A 145 -1.32 12.24 -2.90
CA ARG A 145 -0.73 11.15 -2.13
C ARG A 145 -1.52 10.87 -0.85
N VAL A 146 -1.79 11.91 -0.06
CA VAL A 146 -2.54 11.80 1.21
C VAL A 146 -3.96 11.29 0.96
N LEU A 147 -4.68 11.86 -0.01
CA LEU A 147 -6.00 11.39 -0.41
C LEU A 147 -5.95 9.91 -0.84
N GLY A 148 -4.96 9.53 -1.63
CA GLY A 148 -4.79 8.16 -2.07
C GLY A 148 -4.55 7.18 -0.92
N LEU A 149 -3.74 7.55 0.08
CA LEU A 149 -3.47 6.74 1.28
C LEU A 149 -4.71 6.64 2.17
N VAL A 150 -5.33 7.77 2.52
CA VAL A 150 -6.54 7.79 3.37
C VAL A 150 -7.71 7.04 2.72
N SER A 151 -7.82 7.08 1.40
CA SER A 151 -8.88 6.37 0.66
C SER A 151 -8.78 4.84 0.73
N MET A 152 -7.67 4.29 1.20
CA MET A 152 -7.50 2.85 1.44
C MET A 152 -7.96 2.43 2.83
N ALA A 153 -8.18 3.37 3.75
CA ALA A 153 -8.64 3.07 5.11
C ALA A 153 -10.01 2.35 5.09
N GLY A 154 -10.14 1.32 5.88
CA GLY A 154 -11.28 0.41 5.96
C GLY A 154 -10.87 -1.04 5.75
N ASP A 155 -11.71 -1.99 6.14
CA ASP A 155 -11.51 -3.43 5.94
C ASP A 155 -10.10 -3.93 6.36
N GLY A 156 -9.66 -3.59 7.56
CA GLY A 156 -8.35 -4.01 8.08
C GLY A 156 -7.17 -3.15 7.60
N VAL A 157 -7.42 -2.01 6.98
CA VAL A 157 -6.40 -1.00 6.66
C VAL A 157 -6.62 0.23 7.51
N VAL A 158 -5.65 0.61 8.31
CA VAL A 158 -5.69 1.74 9.23
C VAL A 158 -4.77 2.85 8.74
N ALA A 159 -5.32 4.04 8.52
CA ALA A 159 -4.54 5.23 8.22
C ALA A 159 -4.06 5.88 9.52
N ALA A 160 -2.76 5.95 9.77
CA ALA A 160 -2.15 6.68 10.87
C ALA A 160 -1.74 8.08 10.39
N VAL A 161 -2.48 9.09 10.78
CA VAL A 161 -2.48 10.40 10.14
C VAL A 161 -1.85 11.46 11.03
N ASP A 162 -0.87 12.21 10.50
CA ASP A 162 -0.38 13.43 11.13
C ASP A 162 -1.43 14.56 11.01
N PRO A 163 -1.99 15.02 12.14
CA PRO A 163 -2.97 16.10 12.12
C PRO A 163 -2.44 17.42 11.54
N ALA A 164 -1.17 17.74 11.77
CA ALA A 164 -0.55 18.97 11.26
C ALA A 164 -0.52 18.99 9.73
N LEU A 165 -0.24 17.85 9.11
CA LEU A 165 -0.26 17.70 7.65
C LEU A 165 -1.67 17.96 7.09
N VAL A 166 -2.69 17.39 7.70
CA VAL A 166 -4.09 17.53 7.26
C VAL A 166 -4.54 19.00 7.34
N GLU A 167 -4.20 19.69 8.42
CA GLU A 167 -4.51 21.13 8.56
C GLU A 167 -3.70 21.99 7.58
N ALA A 168 -2.42 21.65 7.33
CA ALA A 168 -1.60 22.32 6.32
C ALA A 168 -2.14 22.16 4.89
N LEU A 169 -2.87 21.07 4.62
CA LEU A 169 -3.58 20.81 3.36
C LEU A 169 -4.94 21.53 3.28
N GLY A 170 -5.31 22.30 4.30
CA GLY A 170 -6.51 23.13 4.30
C GLY A 170 -7.78 22.45 4.80
N VAL A 171 -7.70 21.26 5.38
CA VAL A 171 -8.85 20.62 6.02
C VAL A 171 -9.21 21.38 7.30
N THR A 172 -10.50 21.65 7.48
CA THR A 172 -11.05 22.39 8.60
C THR A 172 -12.14 21.59 9.31
N THR A 173 -12.48 21.96 10.54
CA THR A 173 -13.61 21.35 11.25
C THR A 173 -14.91 21.45 10.43
N ALA A 174 -15.17 22.59 9.81
CA ALA A 174 -16.37 22.78 8.99
C ALA A 174 -16.40 21.86 7.77
N SER A 175 -15.24 21.65 7.09
CA SER A 175 -15.17 20.72 5.94
C SER A 175 -15.38 19.27 6.34
N LEU A 176 -14.87 18.84 7.50
CA LEU A 176 -15.08 17.48 8.04
C LEU A 176 -16.53 17.27 8.49
N GLU A 177 -17.14 18.23 9.19
CA GLU A 177 -18.55 18.16 9.59
C GLU A 177 -19.48 18.10 8.38
N GLN A 178 -19.19 18.89 7.33
CA GLN A 178 -19.95 18.82 6.08
C GLN A 178 -19.80 17.45 5.41
N ALA A 179 -18.60 16.92 5.35
CA ALA A 179 -18.32 15.61 4.79
C ALA A 179 -19.04 14.50 5.58
N ALA A 180 -19.02 14.55 6.92
CA ALA A 180 -19.71 13.58 7.77
C ALA A 180 -21.23 13.60 7.54
N ARG A 181 -21.84 14.77 7.41
CA ARG A 181 -23.27 14.89 7.08
C ARG A 181 -23.60 14.29 5.71
N ASN A 182 -22.76 14.51 4.72
CA ASN A 182 -22.94 13.96 3.37
C ASN A 182 -22.82 12.45 3.33
N ASN A 183 -21.86 11.87 4.10
CA ASN A 183 -21.69 10.43 4.20
C ASN A 183 -22.87 9.73 4.91
N GLY A 184 -23.49 10.39 5.91
CA GLY A 184 -24.68 9.88 6.58
C GLY A 184 -25.96 9.94 5.75
N SER A 185 -25.94 10.69 4.64
CA SER A 185 -27.10 10.85 3.74
C SER A 185 -27.09 9.92 2.54
N GLN A 186 -26.05 9.11 2.36
CA GLN A 186 -25.98 8.15 1.26
C GLN A 186 -26.68 6.86 1.68
N PRO A 187 -27.78 6.43 1.01
CA PRO A 187 -28.38 5.14 1.29
C PRO A 187 -27.37 4.05 1.01
N SER A 188 -27.19 3.14 1.96
CA SER A 188 -26.45 1.89 1.76
C SER A 188 -27.07 1.15 0.58
N SER A 189 -26.36 1.10 -0.54
CA SER A 189 -26.81 0.28 -1.67
C SER A 189 -26.73 -1.19 -1.26
N PRO A 190 -27.84 -1.92 -1.24
CA PRO A 190 -27.77 -3.34 -1.08
C PRO A 190 -27.35 -3.98 -2.42
N ASP A 191 -26.40 -4.92 -2.32
CA ASP A 191 -26.13 -6.01 -3.25
C ASP A 191 -25.79 -5.65 -4.71
N ALA A 192 -24.51 -5.56 -4.99
CA ALA A 192 -24.01 -5.90 -6.32
C ALA A 192 -23.98 -7.42 -6.47
N VAL A 193 -25.12 -7.98 -6.84
CA VAL A 193 -25.23 -9.37 -7.31
C VAL A 193 -24.43 -9.50 -8.60
N SER A 194 -23.48 -10.40 -8.54
CA SER A 194 -22.74 -10.99 -9.66
C SER A 194 -23.67 -11.27 -10.84
N GLN A 195 -23.49 -10.57 -11.94
CA GLN A 195 -24.00 -11.04 -13.25
C GLN A 195 -22.82 -11.28 -14.18
N ALA A 196 -22.62 -12.56 -14.48
CA ALA A 196 -21.78 -13.03 -15.54
C ALA A 196 -22.26 -12.49 -16.91
N PRO A 197 -21.35 -12.26 -17.87
CA PRO A 197 -21.74 -11.83 -19.20
C PRO A 197 -22.34 -13.00 -19.98
N GLN A 198 -23.61 -12.91 -20.31
CA GLN A 198 -24.23 -13.76 -21.34
C GLN A 198 -23.92 -13.21 -22.73
N SER A 199 -23.28 -14.06 -23.50
CA SER A 199 -23.11 -13.92 -24.94
C SER A 199 -24.48 -13.99 -25.64
N THR A 200 -24.82 -12.99 -26.46
CA THR A 200 -25.81 -13.18 -27.54
C THR A 200 -25.25 -12.54 -28.80
N ASP A 201 -24.96 -13.42 -29.74
CA ASP A 201 -24.85 -13.15 -31.18
C ASP A 201 -26.16 -12.56 -31.71
N SER A 202 -26.08 -11.59 -32.59
CA SER A 202 -26.74 -11.59 -33.91
C SER A 202 -26.64 -10.24 -34.63
N SER A 203 -25.84 -10.20 -35.62
CA SER A 203 -26.08 -9.84 -37.04
C SER A 203 -26.96 -8.63 -37.42
N ALA A 204 -26.34 -7.82 -38.23
CA ALA A 204 -26.77 -7.28 -39.51
C ALA A 204 -27.13 -5.80 -39.64
N SER A 205 -26.34 -5.19 -40.51
CA SER A 205 -26.71 -4.28 -41.63
C SER A 205 -26.67 -2.79 -41.42
N SER A 206 -25.66 -2.25 -42.08
CA SER A 206 -25.41 -0.86 -42.50
C SER A 206 -26.47 -0.35 -43.53
N PRO A 207 -26.28 0.81 -44.18
CA PRO A 207 -25.80 2.13 -43.83
C PRO A 207 -26.67 3.25 -44.50
N PRO A 208 -26.16 4.35 -45.04
CA PRO A 208 -25.90 5.66 -44.47
C PRO A 208 -26.74 6.79 -45.14
N THR A 209 -26.74 7.99 -44.59
CA THR A 209 -26.92 9.21 -45.40
C THR A 209 -26.44 10.48 -44.66
N ALA A 210 -25.46 11.14 -45.22
CA ALA A 210 -25.14 12.53 -45.03
C ALA A 210 -25.77 13.32 -46.21
N PRO A 211 -25.55 14.65 -46.40
CA PRO A 211 -25.34 15.80 -45.51
C PRO A 211 -26.22 17.01 -45.88
N ALA A 212 -26.21 18.10 -45.15
CA ALA A 212 -26.53 19.45 -45.66
C ALA A 212 -25.94 20.53 -44.72
N THR A 213 -24.89 21.17 -45.09
CA THR A 213 -24.62 22.53 -45.62
C THR A 213 -25.31 23.69 -44.92
N THR A 214 -24.43 24.44 -44.25
CA THR A 214 -24.25 25.91 -44.06
C THR A 214 -25.16 26.86 -44.89
N PRO A 215 -25.16 28.23 -44.70
CA PRO A 215 -24.26 29.12 -43.99
C PRO A 215 -24.93 30.45 -43.45
N PRO A 216 -24.20 31.59 -43.35
CA PRO A 216 -24.11 32.44 -42.20
C PRO A 216 -24.77 33.84 -42.40
N SER A 217 -24.85 34.63 -41.34
CA SER A 217 -24.99 36.12 -41.42
C SER A 217 -25.18 36.66 -40.01
N ALA A 218 -24.72 37.71 -39.56
CA ALA A 218 -24.08 38.90 -39.95
C ALA A 218 -23.95 39.77 -38.70
N SER A 219 -22.94 40.57 -38.68
CA SER A 219 -22.58 41.61 -37.74
C SER A 219 -23.74 42.52 -37.27
N ALA A 220 -23.71 42.91 -36.01
CA ALA A 220 -24.22 44.20 -35.54
C ALA A 220 -23.44 44.67 -34.32
N THR A 221 -22.69 45.73 -34.52
CA THR A 221 -22.10 46.60 -33.51
C THR A 221 -23.19 47.52 -32.96
N PRO A 222 -23.20 47.83 -31.68
CA PRO A 222 -23.70 49.14 -31.24
C PRO A 222 -22.67 49.91 -30.39
N SER A 223 -22.66 51.18 -30.69
CA SER A 223 -21.94 52.28 -30.06
C SER A 223 -22.36 52.56 -28.62
N PRO A 224 -21.57 53.36 -27.87
CA PRO A 224 -21.59 53.49 -26.43
C PRO A 224 -22.57 54.54 -25.94
N GLN A 225 -23.09 54.32 -24.72
CA GLN A 225 -23.80 55.32 -23.94
C GLN A 225 -23.24 55.38 -22.51
N PRO A 226 -23.13 56.54 -21.91
CA PRO A 226 -22.35 56.81 -20.74
C PRO A 226 -23.18 56.82 -19.44
N GLY A 227 -22.50 56.54 -18.32
CA GLY A 227 -22.79 57.14 -17.04
C GLY A 227 -23.75 56.36 -16.11
N GLY A 228 -23.17 55.72 -15.13
CA GLY A 228 -23.84 55.27 -13.94
C GLY A 228 -22.81 54.77 -12.92
N SER A 229 -22.35 55.68 -12.04
CA SER A 229 -21.57 55.29 -10.86
C SER A 229 -22.41 54.41 -9.96
N ALA A 230 -22.18 53.10 -10.04
CA ALA A 230 -22.66 52.17 -9.04
C ALA A 230 -21.48 51.82 -8.13
N THR A 231 -21.56 52.30 -6.91
CA THR A 231 -20.71 51.90 -5.79
C THR A 231 -20.79 50.38 -5.63
N ALA A 232 -19.77 49.68 -6.09
CA ALA A 232 -19.62 48.25 -5.86
C ALA A 232 -19.31 48.02 -4.38
N SER A 233 -20.31 47.59 -3.62
CA SER A 233 -20.07 46.90 -2.34
C SER A 233 -19.20 45.69 -2.63
N PRO A 234 -18.15 45.47 -1.87
CA PRO A 234 -17.38 44.21 -1.99
C PRO A 234 -18.27 43.08 -1.44
N SER A 235 -18.98 42.40 -2.35
CA SER A 235 -19.53 41.08 -2.04
C SER A 235 -18.33 40.16 -1.76
N GLY A 236 -18.01 40.03 -0.49
CA GLY A 236 -17.06 39.04 0.00
C GLY A 236 -17.55 37.65 -0.43
N LYS A 237 -17.04 37.16 -1.56
CA LYS A 237 -17.21 35.78 -1.96
C LYS A 237 -16.58 34.96 -0.86
N ALA A 238 -17.38 34.19 -0.10
CA ALA A 238 -16.88 33.28 0.89
C ALA A 238 -15.78 32.41 0.20
N PRO A 239 -14.64 32.13 0.84
CA PRO A 239 -13.57 31.37 0.25
C PRO A 239 -14.15 30.03 -0.18
N GLN A 240 -14.15 29.78 -1.50
CA GLN A 240 -14.60 28.50 -2.03
C GLN A 240 -13.56 27.45 -1.62
N VAL A 241 -14.01 26.46 -0.84
CA VAL A 241 -13.19 25.29 -0.48
C VAL A 241 -12.84 24.56 -1.78
N SER A 242 -11.57 24.24 -1.98
CA SER A 242 -11.14 23.55 -3.19
C SER A 242 -11.74 22.14 -3.26
N ASN A 243 -11.96 21.61 -4.47
CA ASN A 243 -12.47 20.25 -4.65
C ASN A 243 -11.56 19.19 -4.00
N GLU A 244 -10.27 19.46 -3.97
CA GLU A 244 -9.26 18.60 -3.33
C GLU A 244 -9.52 18.48 -1.82
N VAL A 245 -9.74 19.62 -1.14
CA VAL A 245 -10.06 19.62 0.30
C VAL A 245 -11.38 18.92 0.58
N ILE A 246 -12.39 19.08 -0.29
CA ILE A 246 -13.68 18.39 -0.15
C ILE A 246 -13.48 16.87 -0.24
N GLN A 247 -12.73 16.39 -1.21
CA GLN A 247 -12.46 14.96 -1.39
C GLN A 247 -11.66 14.38 -0.22
N LEU A 248 -10.63 15.09 0.24
CA LEU A 248 -9.84 14.65 1.38
C LEU A 248 -10.67 14.63 2.67
N SER A 249 -11.48 15.68 2.92
CA SER A 249 -12.38 15.71 4.06
C SER A 249 -13.38 14.56 4.04
N ALA A 250 -13.90 14.21 2.85
CA ALA A 250 -14.83 13.08 2.70
C ALA A 250 -14.14 11.74 2.97
N ALA A 251 -12.89 11.55 2.53
CA ALA A 251 -12.12 10.34 2.80
C ALA A 251 -11.78 10.21 4.30
N LEU A 252 -11.34 11.29 4.94
CA LEU A 252 -11.06 11.34 6.37
C LEU A 252 -12.31 11.03 7.20
N ALA A 253 -13.44 11.68 6.89
CA ALA A 253 -14.70 11.46 7.61
C ALA A 253 -15.17 9.99 7.50
N ARG A 254 -15.01 9.34 6.34
CA ARG A 254 -15.30 7.91 6.17
C ARG A 254 -14.37 7.05 7.02
N ALA A 255 -13.06 7.31 6.97
CA ALA A 255 -12.06 6.54 7.72
C ALA A 255 -12.26 6.66 9.23
N ILE A 256 -12.63 7.84 9.74
CA ILE A 256 -13.00 8.06 11.14
C ILE A 256 -14.27 7.26 11.49
N HIS A 257 -15.30 7.34 10.65
CA HIS A 257 -16.58 6.66 10.90
C HIS A 257 -16.44 5.12 10.89
N SER A 258 -15.53 4.58 10.08
CA SER A 258 -15.26 3.14 9.99
C SER A 258 -14.21 2.64 10.99
N ASP A 259 -13.81 3.45 11.98
CA ASP A 259 -12.75 3.12 12.95
C ASP A 259 -11.45 2.62 12.27
N SER A 260 -11.09 3.26 11.17
CA SER A 260 -9.95 2.89 10.32
C SER A 260 -8.93 4.02 10.18
N LEU A 261 -8.96 4.98 11.13
CA LEU A 261 -8.03 6.08 11.20
C LEU A 261 -7.60 6.31 12.65
N VAL A 262 -6.31 6.57 12.85
CA VAL A 262 -5.75 7.02 14.13
C VAL A 262 -4.96 8.31 13.93
N ALA A 263 -5.00 9.19 14.91
CA ALA A 263 -4.20 10.41 14.90
C ALA A 263 -2.81 10.14 15.48
N LEU A 264 -1.78 10.46 14.71
CA LEU A 264 -0.39 10.49 15.17
C LEU A 264 -0.13 11.74 16.03
N PRO A 265 0.99 11.81 16.78
CA PRO A 265 1.42 13.03 17.44
C PRO A 265 1.55 14.18 16.44
N TRP A 266 1.15 15.38 16.86
CA TRP A 266 1.21 16.58 16.03
C TRP A 266 2.57 16.81 15.39
N GLY A 267 2.59 17.04 14.07
CA GLY A 267 3.80 17.25 13.29
C GLY A 267 4.66 16.00 13.17
N ASP A 268 4.07 14.82 13.31
CA ASP A 268 4.79 13.54 13.28
C ASP A 268 5.98 13.51 14.26
N SER A 269 5.79 14.13 15.45
CA SER A 269 6.86 14.34 16.43
C SER A 269 7.53 13.04 16.84
N ASP A 270 8.86 13.03 16.85
CA ASP A 270 9.65 11.91 17.38
C ASP A 270 9.63 11.93 18.92
N THR A 271 8.56 11.36 19.48
CA THR A 271 8.36 11.30 20.93
C THR A 271 9.42 10.47 21.65
N ALA A 272 10.02 9.48 20.97
CA ALA A 272 11.12 8.69 21.53
C ALA A 272 12.37 9.57 21.72
N ALA A 273 12.78 10.29 20.68
CA ALA A 273 13.90 11.22 20.79
C ALA A 273 13.64 12.31 21.84
N LEU A 274 12.43 12.86 21.90
CA LEU A 274 12.06 13.86 22.90
C LEU A 274 12.11 13.31 24.32
N ALA A 275 11.70 12.05 24.55
CA ALA A 275 11.78 11.39 25.84
C ALA A 275 13.23 11.23 26.30
N HIS A 276 14.12 10.75 25.45
CA HIS A 276 15.54 10.60 25.74
C HIS A 276 16.25 11.94 25.97
N LEU A 277 15.81 12.99 25.29
CA LEU A 277 16.29 14.35 25.52
C LEU A 277 15.63 15.04 26.72
N GLN A 278 14.75 14.35 27.43
CA GLN A 278 13.98 14.87 28.58
C GLN A 278 13.15 16.12 28.25
N GLN A 279 12.67 16.22 27.01
CA GLN A 279 11.88 17.36 26.52
C GLN A 279 10.38 17.16 26.79
N THR A 280 9.99 16.91 28.04
CA THR A 280 8.60 16.61 28.44
C THR A 280 7.63 17.70 27.99
N SER A 281 8.00 18.98 28.06
CA SER A 281 7.15 20.09 27.62
C SER A 281 6.82 20.08 26.13
N LEU A 282 7.73 19.54 25.30
CA LEU A 282 7.48 19.37 23.87
C LEU A 282 6.54 18.18 23.60
N ILE A 283 6.70 17.09 24.36
CA ILE A 283 5.79 15.94 24.29
C ILE A 283 4.37 16.36 24.68
N GLU A 284 4.22 17.06 25.80
CA GLU A 284 2.92 17.61 26.26
C GLU A 284 2.31 18.57 25.24
N THR A 285 3.16 19.43 24.62
CA THR A 285 2.69 20.36 23.59
C THR A 285 2.20 19.62 22.35
N ALA A 286 2.94 18.59 21.89
CA ALA A 286 2.50 17.77 20.77
C ALA A 286 1.19 17.04 21.08
N ALA A 287 1.06 16.43 22.26
CA ALA A 287 -0.15 15.76 22.71
C ALA A 287 -1.35 16.71 22.76
N ARG A 288 -1.20 17.89 23.36
CA ARG A 288 -2.24 18.91 23.41
C ARG A 288 -2.66 19.37 22.00
N ARG A 289 -1.69 19.63 21.12
CA ARG A 289 -1.96 20.01 19.73
C ARG A 289 -2.71 18.90 18.98
N THR A 290 -2.36 17.64 19.21
CA THR A 290 -3.08 16.50 18.65
C THR A 290 -4.54 16.51 19.10
N GLN A 291 -4.81 16.67 20.39
CA GLN A 291 -6.17 16.74 20.95
C GLN A 291 -6.98 17.94 20.41
N GLU A 292 -6.33 19.06 20.15
CA GLU A 292 -6.93 20.26 19.57
C GLU A 292 -7.15 20.17 18.05
N SER A 293 -6.64 19.14 17.39
CA SER A 293 -6.66 19.02 15.93
C SER A 293 -8.05 18.76 15.35
N VAL A 294 -8.21 19.11 14.08
CA VAL A 294 -9.49 18.96 13.38
C VAL A 294 -9.94 17.51 13.27
N ILE A 295 -9.02 16.53 13.10
CA ILE A 295 -9.38 15.11 12.97
C ILE A 295 -9.78 14.50 14.31
N VAL A 296 -9.09 14.85 15.41
CA VAL A 296 -9.46 14.34 16.76
C VAL A 296 -10.78 14.95 17.21
N LYS A 297 -11.02 16.24 16.97
CA LYS A 297 -12.33 16.85 17.19
C LYS A 297 -13.46 16.23 16.36
N ALA A 298 -13.14 15.67 15.21
CA ALA A 298 -14.08 14.91 14.38
C ALA A 298 -14.26 13.44 14.82
N GLY A 299 -13.57 12.99 15.87
CA GLY A 299 -13.68 11.65 16.45
C GLY A 299 -12.56 10.68 16.13
N ALA A 300 -11.46 11.13 15.52
CA ALA A 300 -10.30 10.26 15.31
C ALA A 300 -9.68 9.87 16.66
N PRO A 301 -9.47 8.58 16.93
CA PRO A 301 -8.84 8.12 18.16
C PRO A 301 -7.35 8.44 18.19
N THR A 302 -6.81 8.62 19.40
CA THR A 302 -5.38 8.71 19.71
C THR A 302 -4.88 7.46 20.44
N SER A 303 -5.59 6.35 20.25
CA SER A 303 -5.38 5.09 20.98
C SER A 303 -4.16 4.30 20.52
N VAL A 304 -3.47 4.73 19.47
CA VAL A 304 -2.28 4.07 18.95
C VAL A 304 -1.09 5.02 18.99
N SER A 305 -0.05 4.61 19.68
CA SER A 305 1.26 5.27 19.69
C SER A 305 2.19 4.54 18.73
N TRP A 306 2.57 5.17 17.65
CA TRP A 306 3.49 4.58 16.67
C TRP A 306 4.84 5.30 16.70
N LEU A 307 5.88 4.59 17.09
CA LEU A 307 7.21 5.13 17.19
C LEU A 307 7.82 5.50 15.83
N ALA A 308 8.48 6.64 15.76
CA ALA A 308 9.26 7.03 14.58
C ALA A 308 10.57 6.24 14.48
N SER A 309 11.16 5.89 15.64
CA SER A 309 12.36 5.05 15.74
C SER A 309 12.02 3.58 15.94
N SER A 310 12.97 2.70 15.60
CA SER A 310 12.77 1.26 15.64
C SER A 310 12.73 0.65 17.05
N VAL A 311 13.29 1.32 18.07
CA VAL A 311 13.46 0.73 19.40
C VAL A 311 12.59 1.41 20.44
N ALA A 312 11.71 0.62 21.08
CA ALA A 312 10.90 1.03 22.23
C ALA A 312 11.57 0.54 23.51
N ASP A 313 12.33 1.38 24.17
CA ASP A 313 12.84 1.12 25.51
C ASP A 313 11.87 1.62 26.60
N ALA A 314 12.20 1.32 27.87
CA ALA A 314 11.37 1.69 29.01
C ALA A 314 11.15 3.21 29.13
N THR A 315 12.14 4.03 28.76
CA THR A 315 12.03 5.49 28.77
C THR A 315 11.01 5.97 27.75
N THR A 316 11.08 5.43 26.55
CA THR A 316 10.16 5.73 25.44
C THR A 316 8.74 5.25 25.78
N VAL A 317 8.59 4.01 26.23
CA VAL A 317 7.29 3.45 26.60
C VAL A 317 6.63 4.30 27.68
N SER A 318 7.38 4.66 28.75
CA SER A 318 6.86 5.49 29.83
C SER A 318 6.40 6.89 29.37
N ALA A 319 7.06 7.45 28.37
CA ALA A 319 6.71 8.76 27.83
C ALA A 319 5.51 8.73 26.87
N LEU A 320 5.26 7.59 26.20
CA LEU A 320 4.16 7.38 25.27
C LEU A 320 2.90 6.82 25.95
N ALA A 321 3.10 6.19 27.09
CA ALA A 321 2.05 5.45 27.77
C ALA A 321 0.93 6.39 28.25
N GLN A 322 -0.13 6.45 27.44
CA GLN A 322 -1.43 6.87 27.94
C GLN A 322 -2.19 5.61 28.37
N PRO A 323 -3.01 5.69 29.41
CA PRO A 323 -3.87 4.56 29.77
C PRO A 323 -4.63 4.07 28.53
N ASP A 324 -4.67 2.77 28.33
CA ASP A 324 -5.36 2.08 27.21
C ASP A 324 -4.78 2.34 25.80
N SER A 325 -3.59 2.95 25.69
CA SER A 325 -2.95 3.09 24.37
C SER A 325 -2.21 1.82 23.96
N THR A 326 -2.31 1.49 22.67
CA THR A 326 -1.57 0.41 22.04
C THR A 326 -0.31 0.98 21.38
N ILE A 327 0.83 0.34 21.58
CA ILE A 327 2.12 0.82 21.05
C ILE A 327 2.51 -0.02 19.84
N ILE A 328 2.77 0.58 18.69
CA ILE A 328 3.42 -0.10 17.56
C ILE A 328 4.93 0.03 17.74
N ALA A 329 5.61 -1.10 17.95
CA ALA A 329 7.05 -1.17 18.17
C ALA A 329 7.73 -2.12 17.17
N SER A 330 9.00 -1.89 16.91
CA SER A 330 9.81 -2.79 16.08
C SER A 330 9.94 -4.19 16.71
N PRO A 331 10.00 -5.27 15.91
CA PRO A 331 10.31 -6.61 16.39
C PRO A 331 11.60 -6.71 17.21
N GLU A 332 12.55 -5.80 16.98
CA GLU A 332 13.80 -5.73 17.77
C GLU A 332 13.57 -5.35 19.23
N SER A 333 12.47 -4.67 19.54
CA SER A 333 12.11 -4.28 20.90
C SER A 333 11.55 -5.44 21.74
N LEU A 334 10.88 -6.37 21.09
CA LEU A 334 10.26 -7.56 21.69
C LEU A 334 10.51 -8.75 20.76
N PRO A 335 11.72 -9.32 20.76
CA PRO A 335 12.02 -10.47 19.92
C PRO A 335 11.17 -11.67 20.36
N PRO A 336 10.76 -12.52 19.40
CA PRO A 336 10.08 -13.77 19.73
C PRO A 336 11.00 -14.69 20.53
N SER A 337 10.41 -15.66 21.24
CA SER A 337 11.18 -16.70 21.91
C SER A 337 11.96 -17.53 20.90
N ASP A 338 13.23 -17.81 21.19
CA ASP A 338 14.10 -18.65 20.35
C ASP A 338 13.58 -20.09 20.17
N GLU A 339 12.64 -20.52 21.01
CA GLU A 339 12.00 -21.84 20.94
C GLU A 339 10.93 -21.92 19.86
N LEU A 340 10.45 -20.79 19.31
CA LEU A 340 9.42 -20.77 18.30
C LEU A 340 9.99 -21.11 16.92
N THR A 341 9.35 -22.06 16.26
CA THR A 341 9.69 -22.47 14.87
C THR A 341 8.78 -21.81 13.83
N TYR A 342 7.92 -20.90 14.26
CA TYR A 342 6.98 -20.17 13.42
C TYR A 342 6.88 -18.70 13.87
N THR A 343 6.43 -17.82 13.00
CA THR A 343 6.16 -16.42 13.35
C THR A 343 4.92 -16.35 14.23
N PRO A 344 5.02 -15.86 15.47
CA PRO A 344 3.88 -15.73 16.38
C PRO A 344 2.91 -14.65 15.93
N SER A 345 1.80 -14.47 16.68
CA SER A 345 0.97 -13.27 16.55
C SER A 345 1.79 -12.02 16.83
N GLY A 346 1.51 -10.95 16.07
CA GLY A 346 2.12 -9.64 16.27
C GLY A 346 1.58 -8.89 17.49
N LEU A 347 1.23 -9.62 18.54
CA LEU A 347 0.69 -9.11 19.81
C LEU A 347 1.68 -9.39 20.93
N GLY A 348 1.88 -8.41 21.79
CA GLY A 348 2.74 -8.51 22.95
C GLY A 348 2.31 -7.56 24.06
N ALA A 349 2.99 -7.67 25.19
CA ALA A 349 2.77 -6.81 26.34
C ALA A 349 4.09 -6.20 26.85
N SER A 350 4.02 -4.97 27.31
CA SER A 350 5.14 -4.30 28.01
C SER A 350 4.58 -3.62 29.26
N GLY A 351 4.71 -4.28 30.40
CA GLY A 351 3.96 -3.92 31.61
C GLY A 351 2.45 -3.98 31.33
N ASP A 352 1.74 -2.91 31.64
CA ASP A 352 0.28 -2.79 31.43
C ASP A 352 -0.10 -2.33 30.02
N HIS A 353 0.84 -2.24 29.08
CA HIS A 353 0.61 -1.72 27.75
C HIS A 353 0.60 -2.82 26.69
N ALA A 354 -0.42 -2.80 25.84
CA ALA A 354 -0.47 -3.64 24.66
C ALA A 354 0.54 -3.15 23.61
N VAL A 355 1.28 -4.09 23.03
CA VAL A 355 2.26 -3.80 21.99
C VAL A 355 1.90 -4.57 20.72
N LEU A 356 1.87 -3.86 19.60
CA LEU A 356 1.75 -4.43 18.26
C LEU A 356 3.14 -4.53 17.63
N ILE A 357 3.46 -5.72 17.18
CA ILE A 357 4.77 -6.03 16.58
C ILE A 357 4.55 -6.32 15.09
N PRO A 358 4.91 -5.40 14.20
CA PRO A 358 4.77 -5.61 12.77
C PRO A 358 5.63 -6.78 12.26
N GLU A 359 5.06 -7.60 11.40
CA GLU A 359 5.79 -8.61 10.65
C GLU A 359 6.73 -7.91 9.66
N GLN A 360 8.02 -8.23 9.76
CA GLN A 360 9.08 -7.44 9.14
C GLN A 360 9.09 -7.58 7.61
N SER A 361 8.98 -8.82 7.10
CA SER A 361 9.05 -9.08 5.66
C SER A 361 7.89 -8.44 4.91
N LEU A 362 6.65 -8.62 5.38
CA LEU A 362 5.47 -8.00 4.77
C LEU A 362 5.50 -6.47 4.86
N SER A 363 5.97 -5.95 6.00
CA SER A 363 6.07 -4.50 6.22
C SER A 363 7.12 -3.87 5.30
N GLY A 364 8.28 -4.49 5.14
CA GLY A 364 9.33 -4.08 4.19
C GLY A 364 8.87 -4.17 2.75
N ALA A 365 8.23 -5.27 2.38
CA ALA A 365 7.73 -5.49 1.02
C ALA A 365 6.66 -4.46 0.59
N LEU A 366 5.93 -3.82 1.53
CA LEU A 366 5.05 -2.71 1.20
C LEU A 366 5.80 -1.51 0.57
N THR A 367 7.08 -1.31 0.88
CA THR A 367 7.93 -0.28 0.25
C THR A 367 8.50 -0.71 -1.10
N GLY A 368 8.59 -2.03 -1.35
CA GLY A 368 9.21 -2.64 -2.53
C GLY A 368 10.74 -2.62 -2.48
N GLU A 369 11.33 -2.45 -1.31
CA GLU A 369 12.80 -2.44 -1.17
C GLU A 369 13.41 -3.82 -1.41
N ASP A 370 12.71 -4.88 -0.98
CA ASP A 370 13.18 -6.26 -1.08
C ASP A 370 13.15 -6.83 -2.51
N ALA A 371 12.38 -6.22 -3.42
CA ALA A 371 12.27 -6.63 -4.82
C ALA A 371 13.17 -5.81 -5.76
N LYS A 372 14.08 -4.99 -5.24
CA LYS A 372 15.03 -4.24 -6.08
C LYS A 372 16.00 -5.18 -6.75
N PRO A 373 16.18 -5.10 -8.09
CA PRO A 373 17.22 -5.84 -8.76
C PRO A 373 18.60 -5.42 -8.21
N THR A 374 19.44 -6.40 -7.93
CA THR A 374 20.84 -6.15 -7.56
C THR A 374 21.50 -5.30 -8.64
N ALA A 375 22.37 -4.39 -8.24
CA ALA A 375 23.00 -3.32 -9.02
C ALA A 375 23.86 -3.75 -10.24
N SER A 376 23.66 -4.92 -10.82
CA SER A 376 24.28 -5.34 -12.08
C SER A 376 23.65 -4.68 -13.32
N ASP A 377 22.48 -4.08 -13.17
CA ASP A 377 21.79 -3.37 -14.25
C ASP A 377 21.98 -1.85 -14.09
N GLN A 378 23.16 -1.35 -14.46
CA GLN A 378 23.51 0.09 -14.48
C GLN A 378 22.82 0.84 -15.64
N GLY A 379 21.70 0.33 -16.14
CA GLY A 379 20.87 1.01 -17.12
C GLY A 379 19.79 1.89 -16.47
N THR A 380 19.41 2.96 -17.17
CA THR A 380 18.23 3.74 -16.79
C THR A 380 17.02 2.81 -16.72
N PRO A 381 16.23 2.78 -15.60
CA PRO A 381 15.08 1.90 -15.48
C PRO A 381 14.11 2.12 -16.65
N THR A 382 13.84 1.08 -17.40
CA THR A 382 12.83 1.11 -18.46
C THR A 382 11.45 0.95 -17.85
N THR A 383 10.39 1.37 -18.54
CA THR A 383 9.01 1.13 -18.10
C THR A 383 8.74 -0.36 -17.85
N GLN A 384 9.41 -1.23 -18.60
CA GLN A 384 9.29 -2.68 -18.48
C GLN A 384 9.96 -3.23 -17.22
N SER A 385 11.14 -2.72 -16.86
CA SER A 385 11.80 -3.11 -15.60
C SER A 385 11.02 -2.65 -14.37
N ALA A 386 10.38 -1.47 -14.43
CA ALA A 386 9.50 -0.99 -13.37
C ALA A 386 8.23 -1.87 -13.21
N GLN A 387 7.67 -2.36 -14.32
CA GLN A 387 6.51 -3.28 -14.29
C GLN A 387 6.89 -4.66 -13.74
N ALA A 388 8.06 -5.20 -14.09
CA ALA A 388 8.58 -6.45 -13.55
C ALA A 388 8.77 -6.33 -12.05
N THR A 389 9.46 -5.29 -11.56
CA THR A 389 9.63 -5.04 -10.12
C THR A 389 8.31 -4.91 -9.38
N ALA A 390 7.28 -4.27 -10.00
CA ALA A 390 5.95 -4.16 -9.41
C ALA A 390 5.26 -5.53 -9.31
N LEU A 391 5.42 -6.40 -10.33
CA LEU A 391 4.92 -7.77 -10.29
C LEU A 391 5.61 -8.57 -9.18
N ASP A 392 6.93 -8.54 -9.14
CA ASP A 392 7.72 -9.30 -8.16
C ASP A 392 7.38 -8.89 -6.72
N THR A 393 7.22 -7.60 -6.46
CA THR A 393 6.78 -7.11 -5.15
C THR A 393 5.41 -7.67 -4.75
N ARG A 394 4.43 -7.71 -5.68
CA ARG A 394 3.11 -8.29 -5.40
C ARG A 394 3.20 -9.80 -5.16
N GLN A 395 4.02 -10.50 -5.93
CA GLN A 395 4.24 -11.94 -5.75
C GLN A 395 5.00 -12.23 -4.44
N LEU A 396 5.95 -11.38 -4.07
CA LEU A 396 6.66 -11.48 -2.80
C LEU A 396 5.70 -11.35 -1.61
N LEU A 397 4.83 -10.34 -1.60
CA LEU A 397 3.82 -10.14 -0.56
C LEU A 397 2.86 -11.35 -0.42
N ARG A 398 2.38 -11.88 -1.53
CA ARG A 398 1.55 -13.10 -1.54
C ARG A 398 2.32 -14.32 -1.03
N SER A 399 3.57 -14.42 -1.42
CA SER A 399 4.46 -15.53 -1.06
C SER A 399 4.79 -15.53 0.43
N ASP A 400 5.17 -14.38 0.97
CA ASP A 400 5.47 -14.25 2.40
C ASP A 400 4.24 -14.54 3.25
N SER A 401 3.08 -14.04 2.85
CA SER A 401 1.83 -14.37 3.56
C SER A 401 1.49 -15.87 3.49
N ALA A 402 1.79 -16.55 2.36
CA ALA A 402 1.62 -18.00 2.23
C ALA A 402 2.60 -18.77 3.12
N ILE A 403 3.86 -18.34 3.18
CA ILE A 403 4.87 -18.92 4.08
C ILE A 403 4.38 -18.81 5.54
N LEU A 404 3.95 -17.64 5.94
CA LEU A 404 3.40 -17.44 7.29
C LEU A 404 2.23 -18.39 7.58
N ALA A 405 1.26 -18.48 6.67
CA ALA A 405 0.12 -19.38 6.85
C ALA A 405 0.56 -20.85 6.97
N ARG A 406 1.57 -21.29 6.22
CA ARG A 406 2.09 -22.66 6.23
C ARG A 406 2.91 -23.03 7.45
N GLN A 407 3.56 -22.05 8.10
CA GLN A 407 4.37 -22.30 9.30
C GLN A 407 3.54 -22.93 10.45
N ALA A 408 2.29 -22.51 10.60
CA ALA A 408 1.39 -23.04 11.62
C ALA A 408 -0.06 -23.04 11.11
N PRO A 409 -0.42 -23.99 10.22
CA PRO A 409 -1.67 -23.96 9.47
C PRO A 409 -2.94 -24.14 10.32
N ALA A 410 -2.80 -24.69 11.52
CA ALA A 410 -3.92 -24.89 12.44
C ALA A 410 -4.10 -23.76 13.47
N LEU A 411 -3.14 -22.81 13.52
CA LEU A 411 -3.18 -21.71 14.49
C LEU A 411 -3.74 -20.44 13.86
N GLU A 412 -4.74 -19.87 14.52
CA GLU A 412 -5.16 -18.49 14.21
C GLU A 412 -4.12 -17.51 14.75
N ARG A 413 -3.65 -16.62 13.92
CA ARG A 413 -2.64 -15.62 14.29
C ARG A 413 -3.05 -14.24 13.81
N ASP A 414 -2.70 -13.25 14.62
CA ASP A 414 -2.89 -11.85 14.30
C ASP A 414 -1.59 -11.31 13.70
N ILE A 415 -1.64 -10.91 12.44
CA ILE A 415 -0.48 -10.39 11.71
C ILE A 415 -0.65 -8.88 11.54
N VAL A 416 0.25 -8.14 12.13
CA VAL A 416 0.34 -6.69 11.98
C VAL A 416 1.31 -6.38 10.84
N VAL A 417 0.87 -5.61 9.87
CA VAL A 417 1.72 -5.12 8.78
C VAL A 417 1.75 -3.59 8.88
N ALA A 418 2.93 -3.02 9.05
CA ALA A 418 3.06 -1.57 9.20
C ALA A 418 4.08 -1.03 8.19
N MET A 419 3.61 -0.24 7.23
CA MET A 419 4.51 0.38 6.25
C MET A 419 5.50 1.29 6.98
N PRO A 420 6.82 1.18 6.75
CA PRO A 420 7.81 2.04 7.39
C PRO A 420 7.48 3.52 7.24
N ARG A 421 7.48 4.27 8.35
CA ARG A 421 7.05 5.69 8.38
C ARG A 421 7.87 6.56 7.43
N GLN A 422 9.17 6.30 7.32
CA GLN A 422 10.08 7.04 6.44
C GLN A 422 9.73 6.88 4.95
N ALA A 423 9.09 5.77 4.57
CA ALA A 423 8.68 5.51 3.20
C ALA A 423 7.39 6.26 2.79
N ALA A 424 6.63 6.79 3.73
CA ALA A 424 5.32 7.41 3.48
C ALA A 424 5.35 8.55 2.45
N SER A 425 6.43 9.35 2.44
CA SER A 425 6.62 10.46 1.50
C SER A 425 7.23 10.04 0.16
N ALA A 426 7.86 8.86 0.09
CA ALA A 426 8.61 8.40 -1.09
C ALA A 426 7.79 7.51 -2.02
N VAL A 427 6.81 6.76 -1.49
CA VAL A 427 6.03 5.77 -2.25
C VAL A 427 4.75 6.40 -2.81
N GLN A 428 4.44 6.11 -4.08
CA GLN A 428 3.18 6.55 -4.68
C GLN A 428 1.99 5.76 -4.11
N SER A 429 0.90 6.43 -3.78
CA SER A 429 -0.29 5.82 -3.17
C SER A 429 -0.96 4.76 -4.06
N SER A 430 -0.87 4.89 -5.39
CA SER A 430 -1.35 3.86 -6.33
C SER A 430 -0.59 2.55 -6.18
N VAL A 431 0.73 2.62 -6.03
CA VAL A 431 1.60 1.45 -5.83
C VAL A 431 1.33 0.79 -4.49
N VAL A 432 1.18 1.58 -3.41
CA VAL A 432 0.78 1.05 -2.10
C VAL A 432 -0.57 0.33 -2.17
N ARG A 433 -1.53 0.89 -2.89
CA ARG A 433 -2.86 0.27 -3.10
C ARG A 433 -2.76 -1.10 -3.76
N GLU A 434 -1.96 -1.25 -4.80
CA GLU A 434 -1.74 -2.54 -5.46
C GLU A 434 -1.12 -3.58 -4.52
N ARG A 435 -0.17 -3.15 -3.68
CA ARG A 435 0.50 -4.01 -2.70
C ARG A 435 -0.44 -4.46 -1.59
N VAL A 436 -1.20 -3.54 -1.02
CA VAL A 436 -2.23 -3.85 -0.03
C VAL A 436 -3.29 -4.79 -0.62
N ALA A 437 -3.72 -4.56 -1.86
CA ALA A 437 -4.65 -5.45 -2.55
C ALA A 437 -4.06 -6.85 -2.76
N ALA A 438 -2.76 -6.96 -3.05
CA ALA A 438 -2.08 -8.25 -3.18
C ALA A 438 -2.11 -9.07 -1.89
N LEU A 439 -1.89 -8.44 -0.73
CA LEU A 439 -2.00 -9.07 0.59
C LEU A 439 -3.41 -9.55 0.92
N ARG A 440 -4.41 -8.81 0.49
CA ARG A 440 -5.82 -9.08 0.84
C ARG A 440 -6.55 -10.00 -0.14
N SER A 441 -5.95 -10.25 -1.31
CA SER A 441 -6.59 -11.03 -2.39
C SER A 441 -6.35 -12.54 -2.28
N VAL A 442 -5.70 -13.02 -1.24
CA VAL A 442 -5.33 -14.44 -1.07
C VAL A 442 -6.25 -15.11 -0.04
N PRO A 443 -6.61 -16.41 -0.22
CA PRO A 443 -7.61 -17.06 0.62
C PRO A 443 -7.16 -17.38 2.05
N TRP A 444 -5.85 -17.34 2.32
CA TRP A 444 -5.28 -17.60 3.64
C TRP A 444 -5.10 -16.33 4.50
N THR A 445 -5.61 -15.18 4.08
CA THR A 445 -5.63 -13.95 4.89
C THR A 445 -7.07 -13.47 5.08
N GLN A 446 -7.33 -12.89 6.26
CA GLN A 446 -8.58 -12.27 6.61
C GLN A 446 -8.33 -10.87 7.16
N SER A 447 -9.05 -9.88 6.66
CA SER A 447 -8.98 -8.52 7.19
C SER A 447 -9.48 -8.45 8.62
N GLN A 448 -8.76 -7.73 9.48
CA GLN A 448 -9.12 -7.50 10.89
C GLN A 448 -9.19 -6.00 11.16
N SER A 449 -10.27 -5.54 11.81
CA SER A 449 -10.43 -4.13 12.19
C SER A 449 -9.47 -3.72 13.30
N LEU A 450 -9.24 -2.42 13.43
CA LEU A 450 -8.40 -1.86 14.49
C LEU A 450 -8.96 -2.21 15.89
N SER A 451 -10.25 -2.03 16.10
CA SER A 451 -10.92 -2.35 17.37
C SER A 451 -10.75 -3.81 17.75
N ALA A 452 -10.97 -4.74 16.82
CA ALA A 452 -10.77 -6.17 17.08
C ALA A 452 -9.30 -6.52 17.39
N LEU A 453 -8.35 -5.88 16.70
CA LEU A 453 -6.92 -6.04 16.96
C LEU A 453 -6.55 -5.54 18.36
N GLN A 454 -7.03 -4.35 18.75
CA GLN A 454 -6.76 -3.75 20.06
C GLN A 454 -7.39 -4.56 21.20
N GLU A 455 -8.62 -5.06 21.02
CA GLU A 455 -9.26 -5.94 22.00
C GLU A 455 -8.44 -7.20 22.27
N ARG A 456 -7.93 -7.84 21.23
CA ARG A 456 -7.06 -9.02 21.35
C ARG A 456 -5.71 -8.69 21.98
N ALA A 457 -5.14 -7.54 21.65
CA ALA A 457 -3.88 -7.09 22.26
C ALA A 457 -4.05 -6.83 23.78
N GLN A 458 -5.19 -6.32 24.22
CA GLN A 458 -5.51 -6.16 25.66
C GLN A 458 -5.74 -7.50 26.36
N GLN A 459 -6.31 -8.49 25.67
CA GLN A 459 -6.43 -9.86 26.20
C GLN A 459 -5.05 -10.47 26.45
N GLU A 460 -4.07 -10.22 25.55
CA GLU A 460 -2.70 -10.68 25.74
C GLU A 460 -2.03 -10.06 26.97
N VAL A 461 -2.21 -8.74 27.19
CA VAL A 461 -1.72 -8.06 28.42
C VAL A 461 -2.30 -8.72 29.66
N SER A 462 -3.60 -9.01 29.66
CA SER A 462 -4.26 -9.66 30.79
C SER A 462 -3.72 -11.06 31.04
N ALA A 463 -3.48 -11.85 30.00
CA ALA A 463 -2.94 -13.21 30.12
C ALA A 463 -1.51 -13.22 30.67
N VAL A 464 -0.67 -12.26 30.25
CA VAL A 464 0.71 -12.11 30.77
C VAL A 464 0.71 -11.70 32.26
N ALA A 465 -0.25 -10.86 32.66
CA ALA A 465 -0.35 -10.42 34.07
C ALA A 465 -0.80 -11.52 35.04
N GLU A 466 -1.49 -12.56 34.56
CA GLU A 466 -1.99 -13.69 35.35
C GLU A 466 -1.01 -14.87 35.42
N GLY A 467 0.01 -14.94 34.57
CA GLY A 467 1.00 -16.02 34.48
C GLY A 467 2.28 -15.72 35.21
#